data_18285833579f38d5882dd77f5a2ee28a
#
_entry.id   18285833579f38d5882dd77f5a2ee28a
#
_cell.length_a   1.000
_cell.length_b   1.000
_cell.length_c   1.000
_cell.angle_alpha   90.00
_cell.angle_beta   90.00
_cell.angle_gamma   90.00
#
_symmetry.space_group_name_H-M   'P 1'
#
loop_
_entity.id
_entity.type
_entity.pdbx_description
1 polymer ?
#
loop_
_entity_poly.entity_id
_entity_poly.type
_entity_poly.pdbx_seq_one_letter_code
_entity_poly.pdbx_strand_id
1 'polypeptide(L)'
;MEVKLIRMSSGEDIVTEFIGQTEETVSIKNPIVAIPTGSGKIGFAPWSPIVSKEIESLDVNARFVIYVSDPDPDVVDQYKNMFSSIATPPSKKIIV
;
A
#
# COMPACT_ATOMS: atom_id res chain seq x y z
N MET A 1 -0.40 -6.73 10.28
CA MET A 1 -0.29 -5.74 9.18
C MET A 1 -1.46 -4.77 9.25
N GLU A 2 -1.16 -3.50 9.36
CA GLU A 2 -2.20 -2.47 9.37
C GLU A 2 -2.26 -1.81 8.00
N VAL A 3 -3.38 -1.97 7.30
CA VAL A 3 -3.56 -1.45 5.95
C VAL A 3 -4.35 -0.16 6.01
N LYS A 4 -3.83 0.89 5.37
CA LYS A 4 -4.47 2.20 5.37
C LYS A 4 -4.62 2.74 3.96
N LEU A 5 -5.60 3.61 3.81
CA LEU A 5 -5.83 4.38 2.59
C LEU A 5 -5.30 5.79 2.83
N ILE A 6 -4.43 6.24 1.94
CA ILE A 6 -3.83 7.57 2.06
C ILE A 6 -4.16 8.36 0.80
N ARG A 7 -4.79 9.52 0.97
CA ARG A 7 -5.01 10.44 -0.13
C ARG A 7 -3.85 11.43 -0.17
N MET A 8 -3.15 11.46 -1.30
CA MET A 8 -2.05 12.39 -1.51
C MET A 8 -2.58 13.71 -2.09
N SER A 9 -1.85 14.79 -1.86
CA SER A 9 -2.24 16.10 -2.38
C SER A 9 -2.27 16.15 -3.90
N SER A 10 -1.60 15.21 -4.55
CA SER A 10 -1.65 15.08 -6.01
C SER A 10 -2.96 14.46 -6.51
N GLY A 11 -3.80 13.96 -5.60
CA GLY A 11 -5.07 13.33 -5.96
C GLY A 11 -5.03 11.83 -6.01
N GLU A 12 -3.86 11.23 -5.76
CA GLU A 12 -3.73 9.78 -5.77
C GLU A 12 -4.27 9.17 -4.49
N ASP A 13 -4.92 8.02 -4.64
CA ASP A 13 -5.34 7.21 -3.50
C ASP A 13 -4.38 6.03 -3.39
N ILE A 14 -3.68 5.93 -2.26
CA ILE A 14 -2.67 4.93 -2.04
C ILE A 14 -3.14 3.98 -0.95
N VAL A 15 -3.04 2.68 -1.21
CA VAL A 15 -3.29 1.64 -0.21
C VAL A 15 -1.94 1.07 0.18
N THR A 16 -1.68 0.98 1.47
CA THR A 16 -0.34 0.64 1.93
C THR A 16 -0.38 0.03 3.33
N GLU A 17 0.66 -0.71 3.65
CA GLU A 17 0.89 -1.08 5.03
C GLU A 17 1.37 0.17 5.77
N PHE A 18 0.70 0.48 6.88
CA PHE A 18 1.02 1.65 7.69
C PHE A 18 1.99 1.23 8.79
N ILE A 19 3.13 1.89 8.85
CA ILE A 19 4.17 1.57 9.84
C ILE A 19 4.10 2.54 11.02
N GLY A 20 3.98 3.83 10.76
CA GLY A 20 3.93 4.81 11.81
C GLY A 20 3.79 6.21 11.25
N GLN A 21 3.68 7.18 12.16
CA GLN A 21 3.45 8.55 11.75
C GLN A 21 4.03 9.51 12.79
N THR A 22 4.67 10.57 12.31
CA THR A 22 5.10 11.69 13.14
C THR A 22 4.43 12.94 12.60
N GLU A 23 4.77 14.10 13.17
CA GLU A 23 4.24 15.37 12.67
C GLU A 23 4.74 15.65 11.24
N GLU A 24 5.88 15.10 10.88
CA GLU A 24 6.54 15.43 9.61
C GLU A 24 6.46 14.33 8.58
N THR A 25 6.33 13.07 8.99
CA THR A 25 6.36 11.95 8.06
C THR A 25 5.30 10.93 8.36
N VAL A 26 4.92 10.21 7.29
CA VAL A 26 4.11 8.99 7.38
C VAL A 26 4.98 7.88 6.83
N SER A 27 5.23 6.86 7.63
CA SER A 27 6.07 5.72 7.24
C SER A 27 5.19 4.59 6.76
N ILE A 28 5.44 4.13 5.55
CA ILE A 28 4.61 3.13 4.89
C ILE A 28 5.49 2.07 4.24
N LYS A 29 4.85 0.95 3.87
CA LYS A 29 5.52 -0.14 3.20
C LYS A 29 4.64 -0.68 2.09
N ASN A 30 5.25 -1.00 0.96
CA ASN A 30 4.57 -1.59 -0.20
C ASN A 30 3.34 -0.81 -0.64
N PRO A 31 3.48 0.50 -0.93
CA PRO A 31 2.33 1.30 -1.36
C PRO A 31 1.92 0.95 -2.79
N ILE A 32 0.61 0.82 -2.99
CA ILE A 32 0.03 0.65 -4.31
C ILE A 32 -0.94 1.79 -4.56
N VAL A 33 -1.08 2.17 -5.81
CA VAL A 33 -2.02 3.24 -6.18
C VAL A 33 -3.26 2.62 -6.80
N ALA A 34 -4.42 3.15 -6.41
CA ALA A 34 -5.70 2.72 -6.95
C ALA A 34 -5.96 3.46 -8.25
N ILE A 35 -6.28 2.72 -9.30
CA ILE A 35 -6.49 3.26 -10.63
C ILE A 35 -7.89 2.86 -11.10
N PRO A 36 -8.78 3.85 -11.40
CA PRO A 36 -10.07 3.52 -11.99
C PRO A 36 -9.87 2.91 -13.37
N THR A 37 -10.57 1.82 -13.66
CA THR A 37 -10.43 1.13 -14.94
C THR A 37 -11.56 1.43 -15.92
N GLY A 38 -12.48 2.31 -15.54
CA GLY A 38 -13.55 2.74 -16.44
C GLY A 38 -14.78 1.85 -16.47
N SER A 39 -14.72 0.69 -15.83
CA SER A 39 -15.87 -0.24 -15.80
C SER A 39 -16.42 -0.41 -14.39
N GLY A 40 -16.24 0.58 -13.55
CA GLY A 40 -16.66 0.51 -12.16
C GLY A 40 -15.75 -0.31 -11.27
N LYS A 41 -14.66 -0.78 -11.81
CA LYS A 41 -13.67 -1.55 -11.06
C LYS A 41 -12.43 -0.71 -10.80
N ILE A 42 -11.67 -1.13 -9.81
CA ILE A 42 -10.44 -0.46 -9.43
C ILE A 42 -9.29 -1.43 -9.66
N GLY A 43 -8.30 -0.97 -10.43
CA GLY A 43 -7.04 -1.69 -10.59
C GLY A 43 -6.00 -1.13 -9.64
N PHE A 44 -4.92 -1.88 -9.44
CA PHE A 44 -3.84 -1.46 -8.56
C PHE A 44 -2.51 -1.60 -9.28
N ALA A 45 -1.60 -0.66 -8.99
CA ALA A 45 -0.25 -0.69 -9.50
C ALA A 45 0.70 -0.23 -8.40
N PRO A 46 1.97 -0.64 -8.43
CA PRO A 46 2.94 -0.11 -7.48
C PRO A 46 3.00 1.41 -7.60
N TRP A 47 2.97 2.09 -6.46
CA TRP A 47 3.03 3.54 -6.46
C TRP A 47 4.42 4.04 -6.85
N SER A 48 5.45 3.36 -6.37
CA SER A 48 6.83 3.74 -6.67
C SER A 48 7.63 2.49 -7.00
N PRO A 49 7.53 1.99 -8.24
CA PRO A 49 8.12 0.70 -8.59
C PRO A 49 9.64 0.69 -8.61
N ILE A 50 10.26 1.86 -8.60
CA ILE A 50 11.71 1.95 -8.62
C ILE A 50 12.33 2.01 -7.22
N VAL A 51 11.52 2.05 -6.17
CA VAL A 51 12.03 1.99 -4.80
C VAL A 51 12.52 0.57 -4.53
N SER A 52 13.66 0.45 -3.87
CA SER A 52 14.23 -0.85 -3.54
C SER A 52 13.25 -1.67 -2.72
N LYS A 53 13.16 -2.95 -3.06
CA LYS A 53 12.30 -3.87 -2.30
C LYS A 53 12.90 -4.27 -0.96
N GLU A 54 14.14 -3.88 -0.73
CA GLU A 54 14.84 -4.24 0.51
C GLU A 54 14.66 -3.22 1.62
N ILE A 55 14.07 -2.06 1.33
CA ILE A 55 13.84 -1.07 2.38
C ILE A 55 12.72 -1.53 3.31
N GLU A 56 12.88 -1.19 4.60
CA GLU A 56 11.89 -1.55 5.61
C GLU A 56 10.65 -0.68 5.54
N SER A 57 10.84 0.59 5.22
CA SER A 57 9.74 1.52 5.12
C SER A 57 10.14 2.70 4.24
N LEU A 58 9.11 3.35 3.71
CA LEU A 58 9.25 4.57 2.93
C LEU A 58 8.64 5.71 3.74
N ASP A 59 9.40 6.76 3.97
CA ASP A 59 8.91 7.92 4.71
C ASP A 59 8.36 8.95 3.73
N VAL A 60 7.07 9.21 3.85
CA VAL A 60 6.38 10.20 3.02
C VAL A 60 6.21 11.47 3.81
N ASN A 61 6.47 12.62 3.19
CA ASN A 61 6.30 13.90 3.84
C ASN A 61 4.82 14.14 4.15
N ALA A 62 4.51 14.35 5.43
CA ALA A 62 3.13 14.52 5.88
C ALA A 62 2.44 15.72 5.23
N ARG A 63 3.21 16.70 4.76
CA ARG A 63 2.64 17.89 4.11
C ARG A 63 1.85 17.54 2.84
N PHE A 64 2.17 16.43 2.20
CA PHE A 64 1.54 16.03 0.96
C PHE A 64 0.45 14.99 1.17
N VAL A 65 0.12 14.70 2.42
CA VAL A 65 -0.94 13.75 2.78
C VAL A 65 -2.18 14.54 3.16
N ILE A 66 -3.30 14.26 2.48
CA ILE A 66 -4.57 14.92 2.80
C ILE A 66 -5.25 14.22 3.94
N TYR A 67 -5.33 12.88 3.89
CA TYR A 67 -5.87 12.10 5.00
C TYR A 67 -5.30 10.69 5.00
N VAL A 68 -5.38 10.07 6.17
CA VAL A 68 -5.12 8.64 6.36
C VAL A 68 -6.40 8.03 6.91
N SER A 69 -6.92 7.01 6.25
CA SER A 69 -8.20 6.43 6.62
C SER A 69 -8.16 4.92 6.43
N ASP A 70 -9.24 4.26 6.77
CA ASP A 70 -9.38 2.83 6.58
C ASP A 70 -9.96 2.57 5.19
N PRO A 71 -9.34 1.68 4.40
CA PRO A 71 -9.93 1.31 3.13
C PRO A 71 -11.13 0.40 3.32
N ASP A 72 -11.91 0.25 2.25
CA ASP A 72 -13.00 -0.72 2.23
C ASP A 72 -12.44 -2.11 2.54
N PRO A 73 -13.18 -2.94 3.31
CA PRO A 73 -12.70 -4.28 3.66
C PRO A 73 -12.27 -5.15 2.48
N ASP A 74 -12.96 -5.03 1.34
CA ASP A 74 -12.57 -5.78 0.15
C ASP A 74 -11.18 -5.37 -0.35
N VAL A 75 -10.88 -4.09 -0.25
CA VAL A 75 -9.57 -3.56 -0.66
C VAL A 75 -8.50 -4.05 0.31
N VAL A 76 -8.80 -4.07 1.60
CA VAL A 76 -7.87 -4.59 2.60
C VAL A 76 -7.53 -6.05 2.30
N ASP A 77 -8.54 -6.86 1.99
CA ASP A 77 -8.34 -8.27 1.69
C ASP A 77 -7.47 -8.44 0.44
N GLN A 78 -7.72 -7.66 -0.60
CA GLN A 78 -6.91 -7.72 -1.81
C GLN A 78 -5.46 -7.34 -1.52
N TYR A 79 -5.25 -6.30 -0.74
CA TYR A 79 -3.91 -5.87 -0.39
C TYR A 79 -3.17 -6.95 0.39
N LYS A 80 -3.83 -7.52 1.38
CA LYS A 80 -3.22 -8.57 2.18
C LYS A 80 -2.88 -9.79 1.35
N ASN A 81 -3.74 -10.15 0.41
CA ASN A 81 -3.47 -11.27 -0.49
C ASN A 81 -2.24 -11.01 -1.37
N MET A 82 -2.04 -9.78 -1.78
CA MET A 82 -0.88 -9.44 -2.59
C MET A 82 0.43 -9.57 -1.82
N PHE A 83 0.44 -9.21 -0.55
CA PHE A 83 1.69 -9.05 0.16
C PHE A 83 1.90 -10.01 1.31
N SER A 84 0.86 -10.57 1.91
CA SER A 84 1.03 -11.44 3.06
C SER A 84 0.99 -12.92 2.70
N SER A 85 0.31 -13.29 1.63
CA SER A 85 0.25 -14.67 1.20
C SER A 85 1.62 -15.22 0.82
N ILE A 86 2.53 -14.35 0.48
CA ILE A 86 3.90 -14.70 0.12
C ILE A 86 4.61 -15.37 1.29
N ALA A 87 4.23 -15.02 2.45
CA ALA A 87 4.89 -15.53 3.65
C ALA A 87 4.68 -17.03 3.81
N THR A 88 3.77 -17.59 3.09
CA THR A 88 3.59 -19.01 3.17
C THR A 88 4.44 -19.72 2.12
N PRO A 89 4.31 -19.91 1.88
CA PRO A 89 4.80 -20.54 1.37
C PRO A 89 5.02 -21.26 0.86
N PRO A 90 5.19 -21.24 0.80
CA PRO A 90 5.44 -21.80 0.42
C PRO A 90 5.61 -22.40 -0.24
N SER A 91 5.70 -22.01 -0.24
CA SER A 91 5.81 -22.44 -0.47
C SER A 91 6.17 -23.01 -1.05
N LYS A 92 6.17 -22.77 -1.10
CA LYS A 92 6.31 -23.21 -1.34
C LYS A 92 6.72 -23.69 -2.03
N LYS A 93 6.75 -23.42 -2.10
CA LYS A 93 6.92 -23.73 -2.42
C LYS A 93 7.48 -24.17 -3.00
N ILE A 94 7.69 -23.95 -3.06
CA ILE A 94 7.99 -24.20 -3.26
C ILE A 94 8.50 -24.76 -3.72
N ILE A 95 8.80 -24.73 -3.74
CA ILE A 95 9.04 -25.17 -3.73
C ILE A 95 9.40 -25.72 -3.89
N VAL A 96 9.76 -25.78 -3.93
CA VAL A 96 9.73 -26.24 -3.51
C VAL A 96 9.74 -26.57 -3.59
#